data_09fb75616d1e56cc8d52aa1f42071851
#
_entry.id   09fb75616d1e56cc8d52aa1f42071851
#
_cell.length_a   1.000
_cell.length_b   1.000
_cell.length_c   1.000
_cell.angle_alpha   90.00
_cell.angle_beta   90.00
_cell.angle_gamma   90.00
#
_symmetry.space_group_name_H-M   'P 1'
#
loop_
_entity.id
_entity.type
_entity.pdbx_description
1 polymer ?
#
loop_
_entity_poly.entity_id
_entity_poly.type
_entity_poly.pdbx_seq_one_letter_code
_entity_poly.pdbx_strand_id
1 'polypeptide(L)'
;RQYSDLTTLPEGKNTSWFKICNKYLPEHKETVTIEPPEGKYNVVVIDPPWDMKMIGRDVAPDQTMLDYPTMNLGQIKDLSIPAADSCHVFLWTTQKYLPAALECFKSWDVKYILSMVWHKPGGFQPFNLPQYNCEFALYGRIGTPEFIDTKKFNVCFQADRGRHSEKPLEFYETIKRVTAGKRIDMFARKKIEGFDGWGNELGN
;
A
#
# COMPACT_ATOMS: atom_id res chain seq x y z
N ARG A 1 -33.80 15.58 -8.31
CA ARG A 1 -33.31 16.98 -8.50
C ARG A 1 -31.97 16.87 -9.22
N GLN A 2 -31.97 17.36 -10.46
CA GLN A 2 -30.79 17.44 -11.34
C GLN A 2 -29.78 18.42 -10.74
N TYR A 3 -28.52 17.99 -10.62
CA TYR A 3 -27.41 18.91 -10.41
C TYR A 3 -27.15 19.61 -11.73
N SER A 4 -27.55 20.87 -11.82
CA SER A 4 -27.22 21.75 -12.93
C SER A 4 -25.75 22.19 -12.83
N ASP A 5 -25.14 22.15 -13.98
CA ASP A 5 -23.77 22.57 -14.34
C ASP A 5 -23.27 23.80 -13.59
N LEU A 6 -22.17 23.68 -12.84
CA LEU A 6 -21.51 24.74 -12.11
C LEU A 6 -20.57 25.62 -12.98
N THR A 7 -20.70 25.59 -14.30
CA THR A 7 -19.84 26.29 -15.24
C THR A 7 -20.27 27.73 -15.60
N THR A 8 -21.37 28.21 -15.06
CA THR A 8 -21.86 29.58 -15.33
C THR A 8 -22.11 30.34 -14.05
N LEU A 9 -21.05 30.81 -13.38
CA LEU A 9 -21.15 31.86 -12.38
C LEU A 9 -20.81 33.20 -13.01
N PRO A 10 -21.62 34.26 -12.80
CA PRO A 10 -21.37 35.57 -13.38
C PRO A 10 -20.09 36.18 -12.87
N GLU A 11 -19.30 36.73 -13.78
CA GLU A 11 -18.08 37.49 -13.46
C GLU A 11 -18.41 38.62 -12.48
N GLY A 12 -17.80 38.64 -11.33
CA GLY A 12 -17.77 39.81 -10.47
C GLY A 12 -17.94 39.67 -8.95
N LYS A 13 -18.25 38.49 -8.40
CA LYS A 13 -18.50 38.37 -6.96
C LYS A 13 -17.82 37.21 -6.20
N ASN A 14 -16.74 36.62 -6.69
CA ASN A 14 -16.16 35.45 -6.03
C ASN A 14 -14.66 35.39 -5.85
N THR A 15 -13.97 36.51 -5.74
CA THR A 15 -12.54 36.53 -5.38
C THR A 15 -12.28 36.10 -3.94
N SER A 16 -13.27 36.18 -3.05
CA SER A 16 -13.12 35.82 -1.64
C SER A 16 -13.17 34.31 -1.41
N TRP A 17 -14.16 33.60 -1.98
CA TRP A 17 -14.30 32.16 -1.83
C TRP A 17 -13.23 31.38 -2.55
N PHE A 18 -12.84 31.80 -3.75
CA PHE A 18 -11.75 31.17 -4.50
C PHE A 18 -10.39 31.32 -3.80
N LYS A 19 -10.13 32.48 -3.19
CA LYS A 19 -8.94 32.72 -2.35
C LYS A 19 -8.97 31.90 -1.05
N ILE A 20 -10.15 31.73 -0.43
CA ILE A 20 -10.31 30.90 0.76
C ILE A 20 -10.14 29.42 0.39
N CYS A 21 -10.77 28.94 -0.67
CA CYS A 21 -10.60 27.55 -1.12
C CYS A 21 -9.15 27.24 -1.52
N ASN A 22 -8.47 28.12 -2.23
CA ASN A 22 -7.05 27.91 -2.58
C ASN A 22 -6.10 28.02 -1.39
N LYS A 23 -6.49 28.71 -0.30
CA LYS A 23 -5.69 28.78 0.93
C LYS A 23 -5.79 27.49 1.77
N TYR A 24 -6.83 26.69 1.55
CA TYR A 24 -7.08 25.44 2.27
C TYR A 24 -7.02 24.19 1.37
N LEU A 25 -6.79 24.35 0.06
CA LEU A 25 -6.34 23.23 -0.77
C LEU A 25 -4.89 22.95 -0.36
N PRO A 26 -4.57 21.72 0.08
CA PRO A 26 -3.18 21.37 0.28
C PRO A 26 -2.47 21.62 -1.06
N GLU A 27 -1.37 22.37 -1.01
CA GLU A 27 -0.47 22.50 -2.16
C GLU A 27 -0.27 21.08 -2.72
N HIS A 28 -0.47 20.94 -4.04
CA HIS A 28 -0.16 19.69 -4.72
C HIS A 28 1.29 19.37 -4.35
N LYS A 29 1.50 18.48 -3.38
CA LYS A 29 2.81 17.92 -3.13
C LYS A 29 3.25 17.33 -4.47
N GLU A 30 4.35 17.85 -5.01
CA GLU A 30 4.94 17.35 -6.24
C GLU A 30 4.94 15.82 -6.18
N THR A 31 4.37 15.20 -7.19
CA THR A 31 4.47 13.76 -7.37
C THR A 31 5.93 13.46 -7.62
N VAL A 32 6.65 13.07 -6.57
CA VAL A 32 8.03 12.62 -6.71
C VAL A 32 7.96 11.36 -7.57
N THR A 33 8.35 11.51 -8.82
CA THR A 33 8.51 10.38 -9.73
C THR A 33 9.77 9.65 -9.27
N ILE A 34 9.59 8.62 -8.47
CA ILE A 34 10.70 7.76 -8.07
C ILE A 34 10.86 6.76 -9.21
N GLU A 35 12.01 6.80 -9.87
CA GLU A 35 12.34 5.78 -10.87
C GLU A 35 12.33 4.40 -10.22
N PRO A 36 11.75 3.39 -10.89
CA PRO A 36 11.73 2.03 -10.35
C PRO A 36 13.17 1.55 -10.13
N PRO A 37 13.42 0.72 -9.12
CA PRO A 37 14.75 0.24 -8.82
C PRO A 37 15.31 -0.55 -10.00
N GLU A 38 16.57 -0.31 -10.33
CA GLU A 38 17.26 -1.08 -11.35
C GLU A 38 17.48 -2.53 -10.89
N GLY A 39 17.31 -3.47 -11.81
CA GLY A 39 17.60 -4.89 -11.58
C GLY A 39 16.36 -5.78 -11.58
N LYS A 40 16.61 -7.06 -11.41
CA LYS A 40 15.58 -8.09 -11.31
C LYS A 40 15.69 -8.84 -9.98
N TYR A 41 14.55 -9.03 -9.34
CA TYR A 41 14.43 -9.63 -8.02
C TYR A 41 13.63 -10.94 -8.07
N ASN A 42 14.08 -11.90 -7.28
CA ASN A 42 13.37 -13.18 -7.11
C ASN A 42 12.22 -13.08 -6.12
N VAL A 43 12.24 -12.05 -5.26
CA VAL A 43 11.19 -11.74 -4.30
C VAL A 43 10.92 -10.25 -4.31
N VAL A 44 9.68 -9.87 -4.54
CA VAL A 44 9.23 -8.48 -4.49
C VAL A 44 8.13 -8.38 -3.43
N VAL A 45 8.36 -7.55 -2.43
CA VAL A 45 7.36 -7.14 -1.42
C VAL A 45 6.92 -5.73 -1.76
N ILE A 46 5.64 -5.47 -1.75
CA ILE A 46 5.07 -4.17 -2.15
C ILE A 46 4.06 -3.74 -1.09
N ASP A 47 4.25 -2.57 -0.48
CA ASP A 47 3.29 -1.93 0.42
C ASP A 47 2.90 -0.54 -0.14
N PRO A 48 2.06 -0.49 -1.18
CA PRO A 48 1.80 0.77 -1.86
C PRO A 48 1.03 1.73 -0.96
N PRO A 49 1.26 3.04 -1.07
CA PRO A 49 0.55 4.06 -0.32
C PRO A 49 -0.87 4.25 -0.88
N TRP A 50 -1.74 3.30 -0.57
CA TRP A 50 -3.14 3.33 -0.99
C TRP A 50 -3.81 4.66 -0.66
N ASP A 51 -4.62 5.21 -1.59
CA ASP A 51 -5.39 6.44 -1.37
C ASP A 51 -6.47 6.20 -0.30
N MET A 52 -6.05 6.30 0.94
CA MET A 52 -6.92 6.21 2.11
C MET A 52 -7.72 7.51 2.24
N LYS A 53 -8.74 7.72 1.39
CA LYS A 53 -9.75 8.75 1.67
C LYS A 53 -10.37 8.43 3.01
N MET A 54 -9.88 9.09 4.05
CA MET A 54 -10.50 9.04 5.36
C MET A 54 -11.91 9.55 5.21
N ILE A 55 -12.89 8.81 5.70
CA ILE A 55 -14.25 9.31 5.85
C ILE A 55 -14.12 10.45 6.87
N GLY A 56 -14.11 11.70 6.38
CA GLY A 56 -14.09 12.88 7.21
C GLY A 56 -15.29 12.80 8.15
N ARG A 57 -15.04 12.61 9.44
CA ARG A 57 -16.05 12.78 10.48
C ARG A 57 -15.82 14.13 11.08
N ASP A 58 -16.80 15.02 10.98
CA ASP A 58 -16.76 16.37 11.57
C ASP A 58 -16.58 16.38 13.10
N VAL A 59 -16.46 15.21 13.72
CA VAL A 59 -16.51 15.02 15.19
C VAL A 59 -15.34 14.21 15.75
N ALA A 60 -14.29 13.94 15.01
CA ALA A 60 -13.13 13.21 15.55
C ALA A 60 -11.92 14.15 15.70
N PRO A 61 -11.57 14.57 16.95
CA PRO A 61 -10.51 15.55 17.20
C PRO A 61 -9.08 15.07 16.87
N ASP A 62 -8.87 13.77 16.60
CA ASP A 62 -7.55 13.16 16.39
C ASP A 62 -7.41 12.47 15.02
N GLN A 63 -7.94 13.07 13.95
CA GLN A 63 -7.65 12.60 12.61
C GLN A 63 -6.25 13.04 12.22
N THR A 64 -5.27 12.17 12.43
CA THR A 64 -3.92 12.35 11.87
C THR A 64 -4.04 12.33 10.35
N MET A 65 -3.92 13.49 9.71
CA MET A 65 -3.82 13.58 8.26
C MET A 65 -2.60 12.75 7.85
N LEU A 66 -2.77 11.88 6.86
CA LEU A 66 -1.65 11.12 6.31
C LEU A 66 -0.64 12.12 5.74
N ASP A 67 0.52 12.19 6.36
CA ASP A 67 1.56 13.16 6.01
C ASP A 67 2.48 12.69 4.88
N TYR A 68 2.05 11.66 4.13
CA TYR A 68 2.79 11.11 3.00
C TYR A 68 1.92 11.09 1.73
N PRO A 69 2.55 11.24 0.54
CA PRO A 69 1.83 11.21 -0.73
C PRO A 69 1.21 9.83 -0.96
N THR A 70 -0.09 9.80 -1.28
CA THR A 70 -0.80 8.58 -1.66
C THR A 70 -0.81 8.41 -3.17
N MET A 71 -0.99 7.18 -3.63
CA MET A 71 -1.15 6.84 -5.05
C MET A 71 -2.58 6.37 -5.32
N ASN A 72 -3.15 6.82 -6.44
CA ASN A 72 -4.42 6.27 -6.89
C ASN A 72 -4.23 4.88 -7.52
N LEU A 73 -5.33 4.15 -7.69
CA LEU A 73 -5.28 2.78 -8.21
C LEU A 73 -4.62 2.68 -9.60
N GLY A 74 -4.86 3.66 -10.48
CA GLY A 74 -4.23 3.70 -11.81
C GLY A 74 -2.72 3.77 -11.69
N GLN A 75 -2.20 4.71 -10.90
CA GLN A 75 -0.76 4.84 -10.65
C GLN A 75 -0.13 3.59 -10.06
N ILE A 76 -0.83 2.89 -9.14
CA ILE A 76 -0.33 1.63 -8.57
C ILE A 76 -0.32 0.52 -9.65
N LYS A 77 -1.36 0.42 -10.47
CA LYS A 77 -1.42 -0.57 -11.57
C LYS A 77 -0.35 -0.36 -12.63
N ASP A 78 0.03 0.89 -12.85
CA ASP A 78 1.04 1.28 -13.84
C ASP A 78 2.48 1.13 -13.33
N LEU A 79 2.67 0.72 -12.06
CA LEU A 79 3.99 0.45 -11.51
C LEU A 79 4.70 -0.68 -12.29
N SER A 80 5.92 -0.40 -12.72
CA SER A 80 6.83 -1.43 -13.20
C SER A 80 7.47 -2.14 -12.00
N ILE A 81 7.07 -3.38 -11.74
CA ILE A 81 7.67 -4.17 -10.67
C ILE A 81 8.97 -4.82 -11.17
N PRO A 82 10.08 -4.72 -10.40
CA PRO A 82 11.41 -5.21 -10.83
C PRO A 82 11.53 -6.73 -10.64
N ALA A 83 10.61 -7.48 -11.19
CA ALA A 83 10.53 -8.93 -11.04
C ALA A 83 11.45 -9.67 -12.01
N ALA A 84 12.11 -10.71 -11.53
CA ALA A 84 12.76 -11.69 -12.37
C ALA A 84 11.73 -12.59 -13.09
N ASP A 85 12.16 -13.33 -14.10
CA ASP A 85 11.30 -14.22 -14.89
C ASP A 85 10.65 -15.34 -14.03
N SER A 86 11.23 -15.61 -12.87
CA SER A 86 10.67 -16.46 -11.81
C SER A 86 10.75 -15.69 -10.49
N CYS A 87 9.58 -15.23 -9.98
CA CYS A 87 9.52 -14.28 -8.88
C CYS A 87 8.33 -14.54 -7.96
N HIS A 88 8.60 -14.50 -6.65
CA HIS A 88 7.58 -14.41 -5.61
C HIS A 88 7.15 -12.95 -5.43
N VAL A 89 5.87 -12.67 -5.49
CA VAL A 89 5.32 -11.32 -5.31
C VAL A 89 4.38 -11.30 -4.11
N PHE A 90 4.64 -10.39 -3.17
CA PHE A 90 3.82 -10.17 -1.98
C PHE A 90 3.30 -8.73 -2.00
N LEU A 91 1.97 -8.56 -2.01
CA LEU A 91 1.32 -7.25 -2.05
C LEU A 91 0.52 -7.02 -0.76
N TRP A 92 0.94 -6.06 0.04
CA TRP A 92 0.23 -5.66 1.24
C TRP A 92 -1.03 -4.87 0.92
N THR A 93 -2.12 -5.21 1.60
CA THR A 93 -3.40 -4.54 1.43
C THR A 93 -4.27 -4.66 2.69
N THR A 94 -5.32 -3.86 2.73
CA THR A 94 -6.36 -3.92 3.77
C THR A 94 -7.66 -4.49 3.20
N GLN A 95 -8.63 -4.81 4.07
CA GLN A 95 -9.97 -5.27 3.68
C GLN A 95 -10.58 -4.41 2.57
N LYS A 96 -10.47 -3.07 2.70
CA LYS A 96 -11.06 -2.12 1.77
C LYS A 96 -10.46 -2.23 0.36
N TYR A 97 -9.15 -2.45 0.28
CA TYR A 97 -8.40 -2.44 -0.99
C TYR A 97 -8.14 -3.84 -1.56
N LEU A 98 -8.66 -4.88 -0.92
CA LEU A 98 -8.46 -6.26 -1.38
C LEU A 98 -8.87 -6.48 -2.86
N PRO A 99 -10.04 -5.99 -3.34
CA PRO A 99 -10.39 -6.09 -4.76
C PRO A 99 -9.39 -5.35 -5.67
N ALA A 100 -8.98 -4.14 -5.28
CA ALA A 100 -8.03 -3.33 -6.04
C ALA A 100 -6.64 -4.00 -6.10
N ALA A 101 -6.19 -4.63 -5.03
CA ALA A 101 -4.93 -5.37 -4.99
C ALA A 101 -4.93 -6.58 -5.96
N LEU A 102 -6.07 -7.26 -6.09
CA LEU A 102 -6.23 -8.33 -7.08
C LEU A 102 -6.20 -7.79 -8.53
N GLU A 103 -6.71 -6.59 -8.77
CA GLU A 103 -6.59 -5.92 -10.07
C GLU A 103 -5.14 -5.52 -10.37
N CYS A 104 -4.36 -5.08 -9.38
CA CYS A 104 -2.92 -4.81 -9.55
C CYS A 104 -2.19 -6.07 -10.00
N PHE A 105 -2.45 -7.21 -9.38
CA PHE A 105 -1.86 -8.49 -9.81
C PHE A 105 -2.15 -8.82 -11.27
N LYS A 106 -3.38 -8.57 -11.73
CA LYS A 106 -3.73 -8.76 -13.15
C LYS A 106 -2.96 -7.81 -14.07
N SER A 107 -2.80 -6.54 -13.66
CA SER A 107 -2.06 -5.56 -14.45
C SER A 107 -0.57 -5.88 -14.55
N TRP A 108 0.01 -6.49 -13.52
CA TRP A 108 1.43 -6.89 -13.46
C TRP A 108 1.70 -8.31 -13.98
N ASP A 109 0.69 -8.99 -14.55
CA ASP A 109 0.75 -10.40 -14.96
C ASP A 109 1.22 -11.34 -13.82
N VAL A 110 0.81 -11.04 -12.60
CA VAL A 110 1.08 -11.84 -11.41
C VAL A 110 -0.05 -12.83 -11.18
N LYS A 111 0.25 -14.13 -11.22
CA LYS A 111 -0.71 -15.16 -10.88
C LYS A 111 -0.96 -15.20 -9.38
N TYR A 112 -2.15 -14.78 -8.95
CA TYR A 112 -2.56 -14.90 -7.55
C TYR A 112 -2.62 -16.36 -7.09
N ILE A 113 -2.10 -16.64 -5.90
CA ILE A 113 -2.06 -17.98 -5.29
C ILE A 113 -2.88 -18.04 -4.00
N LEU A 114 -2.58 -17.15 -3.02
CA LEU A 114 -3.23 -17.14 -1.73
C LEU A 114 -3.12 -15.77 -1.03
N SER A 115 -3.91 -15.58 0.03
CA SER A 115 -3.78 -14.43 0.93
C SER A 115 -3.19 -14.85 2.26
N MET A 116 -2.10 -14.21 2.66
CA MET A 116 -1.58 -14.28 4.02
C MET A 116 -2.32 -13.26 4.89
N VAL A 117 -2.57 -13.63 6.15
CA VAL A 117 -3.30 -12.80 7.11
C VAL A 117 -2.40 -12.46 8.29
N TRP A 118 -2.15 -11.19 8.49
CA TRP A 118 -1.56 -10.68 9.71
C TRP A 118 -2.67 -10.33 10.71
N HIS A 119 -2.83 -11.16 11.74
CA HIS A 119 -3.70 -10.87 12.86
C HIS A 119 -3.01 -9.89 13.82
N LYS A 120 -3.66 -8.78 14.11
CA LYS A 120 -3.19 -7.73 15.01
C LYS A 120 -3.98 -7.79 16.31
N PRO A 121 -3.33 -7.92 17.46
CA PRO A 121 -4.01 -7.76 18.75
C PRO A 121 -4.65 -6.36 18.83
N GLY A 122 -5.93 -6.30 19.17
CA GLY A 122 -6.71 -5.08 19.14
C GLY A 122 -7.13 -4.68 17.72
N GLY A 123 -7.47 -3.41 17.50
CA GLY A 123 -7.90 -2.91 16.21
C GLY A 123 -9.00 -1.86 16.34
N PHE A 124 -9.25 -1.14 15.26
CA PHE A 124 -10.34 -0.18 15.18
C PHE A 124 -11.65 -0.92 14.87
N GLN A 125 -12.69 -0.62 15.61
CA GLN A 125 -14.04 -1.09 15.33
C GLN A 125 -14.89 0.08 14.79
N PRO A 126 -15.23 0.09 13.49
CA PRO A 126 -16.16 1.05 12.95
C PRO A 126 -17.56 0.83 13.52
N PHE A 127 -18.38 1.90 13.52
CA PHE A 127 -19.77 1.78 13.94
C PHE A 127 -20.54 0.76 13.08
N ASN A 128 -21.24 -0.17 13.72
CA ASN A 128 -22.01 -1.27 13.10
C ASN A 128 -21.20 -2.23 12.22
N LEU A 129 -19.85 -2.27 12.35
CA LEU A 129 -19.01 -3.21 11.62
C LEU A 129 -18.14 -4.02 12.59
N PRO A 130 -17.63 -5.19 12.16
CA PRO A 130 -16.66 -5.95 12.94
C PRO A 130 -15.37 -5.15 13.17
N GLN A 131 -14.63 -5.56 14.19
CA GLN A 131 -13.34 -4.98 14.48
C GLN A 131 -12.32 -5.29 13.36
N TYR A 132 -11.63 -4.26 12.84
CA TYR A 132 -10.58 -4.40 11.85
C TYR A 132 -9.26 -4.74 12.52
N ASN A 133 -9.05 -6.02 12.77
CA ASN A 133 -7.90 -6.55 13.48
C ASN A 133 -6.95 -7.37 12.59
N CYS A 134 -7.04 -7.23 11.28
CA CYS A 134 -6.14 -7.90 10.36
C CYS A 134 -5.78 -7.04 9.15
N GLU A 135 -4.61 -7.35 8.57
CA GLU A 135 -4.19 -6.93 7.24
C GLU A 135 -3.83 -8.15 6.41
N PHE A 136 -3.70 -7.97 5.10
CA PHE A 136 -3.41 -9.04 4.15
C PHE A 136 -2.13 -8.77 3.40
N ALA A 137 -1.33 -9.82 3.20
CA ALA A 137 -0.32 -9.86 2.17
C ALA A 137 -0.76 -10.87 1.11
N LEU A 138 -1.19 -10.38 -0.06
CA LEU A 138 -1.52 -11.25 -1.18
C LEU A 138 -0.23 -11.85 -1.72
N TYR A 139 -0.17 -13.16 -1.83
CA TYR A 139 0.90 -13.87 -2.49
C TYR A 139 0.51 -14.25 -3.91
N GLY A 140 1.35 -13.87 -4.85
CA GLY A 140 1.30 -14.29 -6.23
C GLY A 140 2.69 -14.63 -6.76
N ARG A 141 2.75 -15.08 -8.01
CA ARG A 141 4.01 -15.44 -8.65
C ARG A 141 4.02 -15.09 -10.13
N ILE A 142 5.20 -14.74 -10.61
CA ILE A 142 5.55 -14.69 -12.03
C ILE A 142 6.38 -15.93 -12.30
N GLY A 143 6.12 -16.63 -13.42
CA GLY A 143 6.80 -17.89 -13.71
C GLY A 143 6.54 -18.98 -12.67
N THR A 144 7.59 -19.71 -12.30
CA THR A 144 7.52 -20.88 -11.41
C THR A 144 8.53 -20.81 -10.26
N PRO A 145 8.48 -19.77 -9.40
CA PRO A 145 9.36 -19.71 -8.23
C PRO A 145 9.01 -20.81 -7.24
N GLU A 146 10.02 -21.40 -6.61
CA GLU A 146 9.88 -22.46 -5.62
C GLU A 146 10.23 -21.95 -4.23
N PHE A 147 9.47 -22.36 -3.22
CA PHE A 147 9.85 -22.16 -1.83
C PHE A 147 10.89 -23.20 -1.42
N ILE A 148 11.97 -22.76 -0.78
CA ILE A 148 13.06 -23.64 -0.32
C ILE A 148 12.71 -24.39 0.97
N ASP A 149 11.76 -23.85 1.76
CA ASP A 149 11.22 -24.49 2.96
C ASP A 149 9.78 -24.03 3.21
N THR A 150 8.85 -24.97 3.25
CA THR A 150 7.44 -24.70 3.55
C THR A 150 7.03 -25.15 4.95
N LYS A 151 7.95 -25.71 5.75
CA LYS A 151 7.66 -26.11 7.13
C LYS A 151 7.39 -24.88 7.98
N LYS A 152 6.29 -24.92 8.74
CA LYS A 152 5.85 -23.80 9.59
C LYS A 152 5.66 -22.48 8.80
N PHE A 153 5.38 -22.56 7.51
CA PHE A 153 4.98 -21.41 6.72
C PHE A 153 3.46 -21.29 6.75
N ASN A 154 2.97 -20.59 7.74
CA ASN A 154 1.53 -20.41 7.98
C ASN A 154 1.02 -19.20 7.21
N VAL A 155 -0.15 -19.31 6.60
CA VAL A 155 -0.82 -18.19 5.93
C VAL A 155 -1.43 -17.19 6.90
N CYS A 156 -1.71 -17.61 8.16
CA CYS A 156 -2.16 -16.71 9.21
C CYS A 156 -1.11 -16.67 10.32
N PHE A 157 -0.70 -15.47 10.71
CA PHE A 157 0.27 -15.25 11.76
C PHE A 157 -0.15 -14.05 12.63
N GLN A 158 0.23 -14.07 13.89
CA GLN A 158 0.02 -12.98 14.82
C GLN A 158 1.35 -12.28 15.08
N ALA A 159 1.32 -10.97 15.03
CA ALA A 159 2.43 -10.14 15.42
C ALA A 159 1.92 -8.80 15.98
N ASP A 160 2.67 -8.21 16.88
CA ASP A 160 2.36 -6.91 17.44
C ASP A 160 2.50 -5.81 16.38
N ARG A 161 1.80 -4.71 16.61
CA ARG A 161 1.93 -3.53 15.79
C ARG A 161 3.24 -2.82 16.11
N GLY A 162 4.01 -2.50 15.09
CA GLY A 162 5.10 -1.55 15.17
C GLY A 162 4.60 -0.10 15.17
N ARG A 163 5.48 0.84 14.80
CA ARG A 163 5.09 2.22 14.53
C ARG A 163 4.05 2.28 13.42
N HIS A 164 3.39 3.43 13.26
CA HIS A 164 2.31 3.59 12.28
C HIS A 164 2.72 3.07 10.89
N SER A 165 1.94 2.14 10.34
CA SER A 165 2.11 1.50 9.02
C SER A 165 3.32 0.58 8.86
N GLU A 166 4.14 0.31 9.88
CA GLU A 166 5.20 -0.70 9.78
C GLU A 166 4.61 -2.10 9.64
N LYS A 167 5.18 -2.87 8.73
CA LYS A 167 4.86 -4.30 8.62
C LYS A 167 5.72 -5.10 9.61
N PRO A 168 5.17 -6.22 10.13
CA PRO A 168 5.84 -6.99 11.19
C PRO A 168 7.12 -7.66 10.68
N LEU A 169 8.15 -7.65 11.51
CA LEU A 169 9.45 -8.24 11.17
C LEU A 169 9.33 -9.75 10.94
N GLU A 170 8.42 -10.41 11.63
CA GLU A 170 8.11 -11.84 11.51
C GLU A 170 7.73 -12.24 10.08
N PHE A 171 7.07 -11.35 9.36
CA PHE A 171 6.78 -11.56 7.94
C PHE A 171 8.07 -11.62 7.11
N TYR A 172 8.95 -10.63 7.26
CA TYR A 172 10.20 -10.55 6.50
C TYR A 172 11.14 -11.71 6.85
N GLU A 173 11.24 -12.10 8.13
CA GLU A 173 12.02 -13.25 8.55
C GLU A 173 11.48 -14.56 7.94
N THR A 174 10.16 -14.69 7.91
CA THR A 174 9.53 -15.84 7.26
C THR A 174 9.85 -15.87 5.77
N ILE A 175 9.70 -14.74 5.06
CA ILE A 175 9.99 -14.68 3.62
C ILE A 175 11.47 -14.97 3.34
N LYS A 176 12.40 -14.45 4.14
CA LYS A 176 13.83 -14.78 4.03
C LYS A 176 14.09 -16.28 4.17
N ARG A 177 13.46 -16.91 5.14
CA ARG A 177 13.63 -18.34 5.42
C ARG A 177 13.10 -19.24 4.30
N VAL A 178 11.95 -18.86 3.70
CA VAL A 178 11.24 -19.73 2.74
C VAL A 178 11.61 -19.46 1.28
N THR A 179 12.34 -18.37 0.98
CA THR A 179 12.70 -17.98 -0.39
C THR A 179 14.20 -17.82 -0.56
N ALA A 180 14.68 -17.94 -1.81
CA ALA A 180 16.06 -17.69 -2.19
C ALA A 180 16.17 -16.48 -3.14
N GLY A 181 17.41 -16.02 -3.36
CA GLY A 181 17.75 -14.98 -4.33
C GLY A 181 17.63 -13.55 -3.79
N LYS A 182 17.67 -12.59 -4.73
CA LYS A 182 17.59 -11.16 -4.41
C LYS A 182 16.17 -10.78 -4.03
N ARG A 183 16.04 -9.95 -2.98
CA ARG A 183 14.76 -9.49 -2.45
C ARG A 183 14.70 -7.99 -2.43
N ILE A 184 13.54 -7.42 -2.71
CA ILE A 184 13.27 -5.99 -2.60
C ILE A 184 11.99 -5.74 -1.80
N ASP A 185 12.00 -4.67 -1.00
CA ASP A 185 10.84 -4.09 -0.33
C ASP A 185 10.52 -2.75 -0.98
N MET A 186 9.44 -2.70 -1.76
CA MET A 186 8.99 -1.50 -2.46
C MET A 186 8.08 -0.67 -1.56
N PHE A 187 8.29 0.64 -1.55
CA PHE A 187 7.70 1.61 -0.62
C PHE A 187 8.15 1.38 0.83
N ALA A 188 9.36 0.83 0.99
CA ALA A 188 9.96 0.57 2.28
C ALA A 188 10.08 1.85 3.12
N ARG A 189 9.69 1.78 4.39
CA ARG A 189 9.80 2.87 5.38
C ARG A 189 11.05 2.75 6.24
N LYS A 190 11.62 1.56 6.28
CA LYS A 190 12.86 1.26 6.99
C LYS A 190 13.65 0.21 6.21
N LYS A 191 14.94 0.20 6.45
CA LYS A 191 15.82 -0.82 5.88
C LYS A 191 15.59 -2.16 6.60
N ILE A 192 15.29 -3.19 5.84
CA ILE A 192 15.14 -4.57 6.32
C ILE A 192 16.37 -5.36 5.88
N GLU A 193 17.02 -6.03 6.81
CA GLU A 193 18.17 -6.88 6.51
C GLU A 193 17.80 -8.01 5.53
N GLY A 194 18.58 -8.14 4.44
CA GLY A 194 18.34 -9.12 3.38
C GLY A 194 17.32 -8.72 2.34
N PHE A 195 16.85 -7.47 2.37
CA PHE A 195 16.05 -6.83 1.35
C PHE A 195 16.70 -5.53 0.88
N ASP A 196 16.74 -5.32 -0.43
CA ASP A 196 16.97 -3.97 -0.95
C ASP A 196 15.71 -3.15 -0.70
N GLY A 197 15.89 -1.91 -0.27
CA GLY A 197 14.77 -1.03 0.00
C GLY A 197 14.58 -0.02 -1.14
N TRP A 198 13.35 0.25 -1.50
CA TRP A 198 12.99 1.33 -2.41
C TRP A 198 11.76 2.07 -1.88
N GLY A 199 11.88 3.37 -1.67
CA GLY A 199 10.81 4.19 -1.13
C GLY A 199 11.29 5.57 -0.68
N ASN A 200 10.37 6.53 -0.56
CA ASN A 200 10.68 7.93 -0.22
C ASN A 200 11.12 8.13 1.23
N GLU A 201 10.88 7.17 2.10
CA GLU A 201 11.15 7.27 3.53
C GLU A 201 12.44 6.55 3.96
N LEU A 202 13.16 5.93 3.00
CA LEU A 202 14.46 5.30 3.24
C LEU A 202 15.55 6.37 3.35
N GLY A 203 15.84 6.84 4.54
CA GLY A 203 16.95 7.78 4.76
C GLY A 203 16.64 8.94 5.69
N ASN A 204 15.46 8.96 6.31
CA ASN A 204 15.11 9.90 7.37
C ASN A 204 15.25 9.27 8.76
#